data_9089de0315d97f1515ba4914712cd78b
#
_entry.id   9089de0315d97f1515ba4914712cd78b
#
_cell.length_a   1.000
_cell.length_b   1.000
_cell.length_c   1.000
_cell.angle_alpha   90.00
_cell.angle_beta   90.00
_cell.angle_gamma   90.00
#
_symmetry.space_group_name_H-M   'P 1'
#
loop_
_entity.id
_entity.type
_entity.pdbx_description
1 polymer ?
#
loop_
_entity_poly.entity_id
_entity_poly.type
_entity_poly.pdbx_seq_one_letter_code
_entity_poly.pdbx_strand_id
1 'polypeptide(L)' 'MTTDNHPTILQPLPDNDDTLIRRADLHKYVPVATQTWARWAVEGQGPRFIKLGRRLVAYRAGDLREWLYSQSRQNTIDL' A
#
# COMPACT_ATOMS: atom_id res chain seq x y z
N MET A 1 0.02 26.79 2.84
CA MET A 1 0.07 26.38 2.97
C MET A 1 0.04 25.53 3.25
N THR A 2 0.05 25.14 3.49
CA THR A 2 0.14 24.53 3.85
C THR A 2 0.24 23.67 3.88
N THR A 3 0.50 23.30 3.92
CA THR A 3 0.80 22.58 4.00
C THR A 3 0.61 21.60 4.44
N ASP A 4 0.36 21.14 4.59
CA ASP A 4 0.01 20.31 5.03
C ASP A 4 0.42 19.19 4.94
N ASN A 5 0.93 18.74 5.12
CA ASN A 5 1.50 17.74 5.19
C ASN A 5 0.80 16.66 5.68
N HIS A 6 -0.01 16.12 5.33
CA HIS A 6 -0.58 15.07 5.74
C HIS A 6 0.07 13.97 5.31
N PRO A 7 0.53 13.14 6.09
CA PRO A 7 1.37 12.06 5.73
C PRO A 7 0.63 10.90 5.20
N THR A 8 -0.54 10.88 5.18
CA THR A 8 -1.17 9.70 4.85
C THR A 8 -1.17 9.39 3.42
N ILE A 9 -2.23 9.28 2.75
CA ILE A 9 -2.27 8.90 1.36
C ILE A 9 -1.90 10.07 0.50
N LEU A 10 -0.91 9.88 -0.36
CA LEU A 10 -0.44 10.95 -1.21
C LEU A 10 -1.37 11.18 -2.39
N GLN A 11 -2.01 10.13 -2.86
CA GLN A 11 -3.01 10.20 -3.90
C GLN A 11 -4.12 9.26 -3.54
N PRO A 12 -5.34 9.50 -3.98
CA PRO A 12 -6.43 8.56 -3.71
C PRO A 12 -6.16 7.26 -4.44
N LEU A 13 -6.50 6.17 -3.81
CA LEU A 13 -6.40 4.88 -4.46
C LEU A 13 -7.45 4.76 -5.55
N PRO A 14 -7.16 3.98 -6.59
CA PRO A 14 -8.18 3.76 -7.62
C PRO A 14 -9.45 3.20 -7.02
N ASP A 15 -10.58 3.60 -7.58
CA ASP A 15 -11.87 3.14 -7.08
C ASP A 15 -12.14 1.69 -7.37
N ASN A 16 -11.65 1.21 -8.49
CA ASN A 16 -11.88 -0.17 -8.87
C ASN A 16 -10.93 -1.06 -8.09
N ASP A 17 -11.49 -1.94 -7.29
CA ASP A 17 -10.67 -2.81 -6.44
C ASP A 17 -9.76 -3.74 -7.23
N ASP A 18 -10.07 -4.00 -8.48
CA ASP A 18 -9.25 -4.90 -9.29
C ASP A 18 -8.13 -4.20 -10.03
N THR A 19 -8.03 -2.89 -9.91
CA THR A 19 -6.95 -2.15 -10.54
C THR A 19 -5.63 -2.59 -9.92
N LEU A 20 -4.67 -2.91 -10.78
CA LEU A 20 -3.37 -3.37 -10.30
C LEU A 20 -2.40 -2.20 -10.21
N ILE A 21 -1.68 -2.16 -9.12
CA ILE A 21 -0.67 -1.13 -8.89
C ILE A 21 0.66 -1.85 -8.74
N ARG A 22 1.63 -1.47 -9.53
CA ARG A 22 2.95 -2.08 -9.45
C ARG A 22 3.60 -1.72 -8.13
N ARG A 23 4.41 -2.64 -7.61
CA ARG A 23 5.12 -2.37 -6.36
C ARG A 23 5.92 -1.07 -6.45
N ALA A 24 6.52 -0.82 -7.59
CA ALA A 24 7.33 0.37 -7.77
C ALA A 24 6.51 1.66 -7.73
N ASP A 25 5.20 1.56 -7.90
CA ASP A 25 4.33 2.73 -7.90
C ASP A 25 3.58 2.92 -6.58
N LEU A 26 3.73 2.01 -5.65
CA LEU A 26 3.00 2.12 -4.39
C LEU A 26 3.34 3.40 -3.63
N HIS A 27 4.56 3.87 -3.80
CA HIS A 27 4.99 5.07 -3.09
C HIS A 27 4.19 6.31 -3.50
N LYS A 28 3.48 6.23 -4.61
CA LYS A 28 2.65 7.36 -5.04
C LYS A 28 1.40 7.48 -4.18
N TYR A 29 1.03 6.40 -3.52
CA TYR A 29 -0.19 6.37 -2.73
C TYR A 29 0.10 6.33 -1.23
N VAL A 30 1.10 5.59 -0.84
CA VAL A 30 1.43 5.40 0.56
C VAL A 30 2.90 5.71 0.75
N PRO A 31 3.25 6.55 1.73
CA PRO A 31 4.65 6.98 1.91
C PRO A 31 5.53 5.91 2.53
N VAL A 32 5.71 4.83 1.83
CA VAL A 32 6.54 3.72 2.26
C VAL A 32 7.49 3.39 1.12
N ALA A 33 8.74 3.17 1.44
CA ALA A 33 9.74 2.90 0.43
C ALA A 33 9.47 1.56 -0.26
N THR A 34 9.81 1.50 -1.52
CA THR A 34 9.61 0.29 -2.30
C THR A 34 10.30 -0.91 -1.67
N GLN A 35 11.47 -0.71 -1.12
CA GLN A 35 12.20 -1.79 -0.48
C GLN A 35 11.46 -2.34 0.73
N THR A 36 10.75 -1.50 1.43
CA THR A 36 9.99 -1.92 2.59
C THR A 36 8.85 -2.82 2.18
N TRP A 37 8.16 -2.48 1.09
CA TRP A 37 7.11 -3.35 0.59
C TRP A 37 7.66 -4.73 0.24
N ALA A 38 8.83 -4.75 -0.37
CA ALA A 38 9.46 -6.02 -0.75
C ALA A 38 9.82 -6.84 0.47
N ARG A 39 10.35 -6.19 1.48
CA ARG A 39 10.72 -6.88 2.70
C ARG A 39 9.50 -7.46 3.40
N TRP A 40 8.44 -6.69 3.47
CA TRP A 40 7.22 -7.16 4.10
C TRP A 40 6.65 -8.36 3.37
N ALA A 41 6.75 -8.38 2.05
CA ALA A 41 6.26 -9.52 1.28
C ALA A 41 7.02 -10.79 1.66
N VAL A 42 8.31 -10.67 1.85
CA VAL A 42 9.11 -11.81 2.23
C VAL A 42 8.79 -12.26 3.65
N GLU A 43 8.49 -11.31 4.51
CA GLU A 43 8.22 -11.61 5.91
C GLU A 43 6.78 -12.03 6.18
N GLY A 44 5.97 -12.09 5.16
CA GLY A 44 4.57 -12.44 5.35
C GLY A 44 3.74 -11.30 5.89
N GLN A 45 4.20 -10.07 5.75
CA GLN A 45 3.49 -8.90 6.20
C GLN A 45 3.04 -8.07 5.02
N GLY A 46 2.29 -7.05 5.27
CA GLY A 46 1.83 -6.18 4.20
C GLY A 46 0.60 -6.74 3.52
N PRO A 47 0.14 -6.06 2.46
CA PRO A 47 -1.05 -6.51 1.76
C PRO A 47 -0.75 -7.69 0.84
N ARG A 48 -1.79 -8.33 0.39
CA ARG A 48 -1.64 -9.40 -0.58
C ARG A 48 -1.06 -8.84 -1.86
N PHE A 49 -0.30 -9.64 -2.54
CA PHE A 49 0.29 -9.20 -3.81
C PHE A 49 0.18 -10.31 -4.84
N ILE A 50 0.34 -9.91 -6.09
CA ILE A 50 0.29 -10.82 -7.22
C ILE A 50 1.62 -10.78 -7.93
N LYS A 51 2.18 -11.95 -8.17
CA LYS A 51 3.42 -12.01 -8.88
C LYS A 51 3.15 -12.21 -10.34
N LEU A 52 3.56 -11.27 -11.15
CA LEU A 52 3.35 -11.33 -12.58
C LEU A 52 4.65 -11.70 -13.26
N GLY A 53 4.76 -12.95 -13.66
CA GLY A 53 5.99 -13.41 -14.26
C GLY A 53 7.10 -13.50 -13.26
N ARG A 54 8.30 -13.18 -13.69
CA ARG A 54 9.47 -13.37 -12.85
C ARG A 54 9.81 -12.20 -11.99
N ARG A 55 9.58 -11.01 -12.48
CA ARG A 55 10.07 -9.83 -11.78
C ARG A 55 9.01 -8.85 -11.37
N LEU A 56 7.84 -8.92 -11.95
CA LEU A 56 6.86 -7.90 -11.71
C LEU A 56 5.95 -8.31 -10.57
N VAL A 57 5.74 -7.42 -9.64
CA VAL A 57 4.83 -7.65 -8.53
C VAL A 57 3.82 -6.53 -8.51
N ALA A 58 2.57 -6.86 -8.38
CA ALA A 58 1.50 -5.89 -8.36
C ALA A 58 0.57 -6.13 -7.18
N TYR A 59 -0.15 -5.10 -6.81
CA TYR A 59 -1.09 -5.15 -5.70
C TYR A 59 -2.44 -4.68 -6.22
N ARG A 60 -3.50 -5.34 -5.85
CA ARG A 60 -4.82 -4.87 -6.20
C ARG A 60 -5.15 -3.70 -5.31
N ALA A 61 -5.80 -2.69 -5.88
CA ALA A 61 -6.18 -1.53 -5.12
C ALA A 61 -7.07 -1.91 -3.93
N GLY A 62 -7.95 -2.87 -4.12
CA GLY A 62 -8.82 -3.32 -3.04
C GLY A 62 -8.06 -3.97 -1.90
N ASP A 63 -7.06 -4.78 -2.23
CA ASP A 63 -6.25 -5.44 -1.21
C ASP A 63 -5.43 -4.42 -0.43
N LEU A 64 -4.90 -3.43 -1.12
CA LEU A 64 -4.14 -2.39 -0.47
C LEU A 64 -5.04 -1.57 0.46
N ARG A 65 -6.23 -1.23 -0.02
CA ARG A 65 -7.18 -0.46 0.77
C ARG A 65 -7.57 -1.21 2.04
N GLU A 66 -7.82 -2.49 1.90
CA GLU A 66 -8.21 -3.32 3.03
C GLU A 66 -7.09 -3.41 4.05
N TRP A 67 -5.87 -3.57 3.57
CA TRP A 67 -4.73 -3.67 4.46
C TRP A 67 -4.50 -2.35 5.21
N LEU A 68 -4.63 -1.23 4.50
CA LEU A 68 -4.49 0.06 5.15
C LEU A 68 -5.55 0.26 6.22
N TYR A 69 -6.75 -0.16 5.93
CA TYR A 69 -7.83 -0.04 6.88
C TYR A 69 -7.54 -0.88 8.13
N SER A 70 -7.02 -2.07 7.93
CA SER A 70 -6.69 -2.94 9.02
C SER A 70 -5.57 -2.36 9.89
N GLN A 71 -4.58 -1.71 9.26
CA GLN A 71 -3.52 -1.07 10.01
C GLN A 71 -4.06 0.08 10.85
N SER A 72 -4.93 0.84 10.27
CA SER A 72 -5.53 1.96 10.96
C SER A 72 -6.30 1.49 12.19
N ARG A 73 -7.02 0.41 12.08
CA ARG A 73 -7.79 -0.10 13.20
C ARG A 73 -6.91 -0.60 14.32
N GLN A 74 -5.81 -1.23 13.98
CA GLN A 74 -4.90 -1.75 14.99
C GLN A 74 -4.28 -0.63 15.78
N ASN A 75 -4.01 0.48 15.12
CA ASN A 75 -3.34 1.58 15.78
C ASN A 75 -4.27 2.49 16.56
N THR A 76 -5.53 2.42 16.28
CA THR A 76 -6.50 3.25 16.95
C THR A 76 -6.52 3.00 18.44
N ILE A 77 -6.26 1.80 18.80
CA ILE A 77 -6.31 1.43 20.19
C ILE A 77 -5.30 2.15 21.02
N ASP A 78 -4.23 2.52 20.43
CA ASP A 78 -3.17 3.14 21.16
C ASP A 78 -3.48 4.55 21.57
N LEU A 79 -4.55 5.09 21.13
CA LEU A 79 -4.92 6.41 21.54
C LEU A 79 -5.68 6.39 22.84
#